data_4832890ae7fd9a6c6d01dc30f44f70ea
#
_entry.id   4832890ae7fd9a6c6d01dc30f44f70ea
#
_cell.length_a   1.000
_cell.length_b   1.000
_cell.length_c   1.000
_cell.angle_alpha   90.00
_cell.angle_beta   90.00
_cell.angle_gamma   90.00
#
_symmetry.space_group_name_H-M   'P 1'
#
loop_
_entity.id
_entity.type
_entity.pdbx_description
1 polymer ?
#
loop_
_entity_poly.entity_id
_entity_poly.type
_entity_poly.pdbx_seq_one_letter_code
_entity_poly.pdbx_strand_id
1 'polypeptide(L)'
;MLTISRSARLSKSPDGGVVLDVDRGVIFSLNSVGTRIIELLQQGKDAMSVVEAIRREFRVPEEIATKDVADFFVTLREQHLLNDSLVGDRPIDGAP
;
A
#
# COMPACT_ATOMS: atom_id res chain seq x y z
N MET A 1 8.77 -9.34 2.45
CA MET A 1 7.31 -9.42 2.35
C MET A 1 6.68 -8.08 2.67
N LEU A 2 5.77 -7.65 1.82
CA LEU A 2 5.11 -6.37 2.02
C LEU A 2 3.90 -6.54 2.93
N THR A 3 3.79 -5.70 3.94
CA THR A 3 2.62 -5.70 4.83
C THR A 3 2.23 -4.27 5.16
N ILE A 4 0.95 -4.07 5.33
CA ILE A 4 0.41 -2.80 5.82
C ILE A 4 0.55 -2.79 7.35
N SER A 5 0.82 -1.63 7.90
CA SER A 5 0.93 -1.45 9.34
C SER A 5 -0.31 -2.00 10.05
N ARG A 6 -0.12 -2.64 11.17
CA ARG A 6 -1.24 -3.18 11.97
C ARG A 6 -2.13 -2.09 12.52
N SER A 7 -1.60 -0.89 12.64
CA SER A 7 -2.39 0.23 13.16
C SER A 7 -3.26 0.88 12.09
N ALA A 8 -3.17 0.44 10.83
CA ALA A 8 -3.94 1.02 9.75
C ALA A 8 -5.35 0.47 9.73
N ARG A 9 -6.33 1.36 9.66
CA ARG A 9 -7.74 1.00 9.54
C ARG A 9 -8.28 1.62 8.27
N LEU A 10 -8.81 0.78 7.39
CA LEU A 10 -9.33 1.23 6.11
C LEU A 10 -10.85 1.36 6.18
N SER A 11 -11.36 2.49 5.71
CA SER A 11 -12.78 2.70 5.56
C SER A 11 -13.05 3.07 4.11
N LYS A 12 -13.87 2.28 3.43
CA LYS A 12 -14.11 2.45 2.00
C LYS A 12 -15.34 3.31 1.76
N SER A 13 -15.33 4.02 0.63
CA SER A 13 -16.47 4.79 0.16
C SER A 13 -16.61 4.55 -1.34
N PRO A 14 -17.73 4.97 -1.95
CA PRO A 14 -17.91 4.76 -3.40
C PRO A 14 -16.81 5.37 -4.26
N ASP A 15 -16.21 6.48 -3.81
CA ASP A 15 -15.22 7.21 -4.58
C ASP A 15 -13.79 6.94 -4.14
N GLY A 16 -13.59 6.05 -3.19
CA GLY A 16 -12.25 5.78 -2.68
C GLY A 16 -12.32 5.31 -1.25
N GLY A 17 -11.66 6.05 -0.36
CA GLY A 17 -11.68 5.69 1.05
C GLY A 17 -10.75 6.55 1.86
N VAL A 18 -10.62 6.18 3.13
CA VAL A 18 -9.65 6.78 4.02
C VAL A 18 -8.94 5.67 4.77
N VAL A 19 -7.69 5.90 5.11
CA VAL A 19 -6.98 5.02 6.02
C VAL A 19 -6.59 5.83 7.25
N LEU A 20 -6.91 5.28 8.42
CA LEU A 20 -6.58 5.89 9.70
C LEU A 20 -5.44 5.12 10.32
N ASP A 21 -4.37 5.83 10.67
CA ASP A 21 -3.29 5.25 11.46
C ASP A 21 -3.63 5.54 12.92
N VAL A 22 -4.15 4.53 13.63
CA VAL A 22 -4.65 4.73 15.00
C VAL A 22 -3.53 5.04 15.98
N ASP A 23 -2.32 4.54 15.74
CA ASP A 23 -1.21 4.80 16.64
C ASP A 23 -0.72 6.24 16.54
N ARG A 24 -0.78 6.82 15.36
CA ARG A 24 -0.28 8.17 15.12
C ARG A 24 -1.38 9.21 15.07
N GLY A 25 -2.63 8.76 14.99
CA GLY A 25 -3.77 9.67 14.92
C GLY A 25 -3.84 10.45 13.62
N VAL A 26 -3.40 9.84 12.51
CA VAL A 26 -3.35 10.51 11.21
C VAL A 26 -4.31 9.84 10.24
N ILE A 27 -5.00 10.63 9.44
CA ILE A 27 -5.95 10.14 8.45
C ILE A 27 -5.44 10.52 7.06
N PHE A 28 -5.49 9.57 6.13
CA PHE A 28 -5.10 9.81 4.74
C PHE A 28 -6.28 9.50 3.83
N SER A 29 -6.57 10.41 2.90
CA SER A 29 -7.60 10.19 1.89
C SER A 29 -7.02 9.38 0.73
N LEU A 30 -7.84 8.50 0.19
CA LEU A 30 -7.42 7.59 -0.89
C LEU A 30 -8.41 7.67 -2.06
N ASN A 31 -7.88 7.57 -3.28
CA ASN A 31 -8.73 7.36 -4.43
C ASN A 31 -9.03 5.85 -4.54
N SER A 32 -9.80 5.47 -5.57
CA SER A 32 -10.22 4.07 -5.74
C SER A 32 -9.03 3.13 -5.89
N VAL A 33 -8.01 3.54 -6.63
CA VAL A 33 -6.83 2.70 -6.86
C VAL A 33 -6.08 2.50 -5.56
N GLY A 34 -5.81 3.57 -4.82
CA GLY A 34 -5.10 3.48 -3.54
C GLY A 34 -5.84 2.62 -2.53
N THR A 35 -7.17 2.78 -2.48
CA THR A 35 -8.01 1.97 -1.59
C THR A 35 -7.86 0.49 -1.92
N ARG A 36 -7.93 0.15 -3.21
CA ARG A 36 -7.81 -1.25 -3.63
C ARG A 36 -6.42 -1.81 -3.33
N ILE A 37 -5.38 -1.00 -3.52
CA ILE A 37 -4.02 -1.44 -3.20
C ILE A 37 -3.90 -1.79 -1.72
N ILE A 38 -4.44 -0.94 -0.84
CA ILE A 38 -4.38 -1.23 0.59
C ILE A 38 -5.15 -2.50 0.94
N GLU A 39 -6.33 -2.70 0.34
CA GLU A 39 -7.08 -3.93 0.55
C GLU A 39 -6.26 -5.16 0.19
N LEU A 40 -5.62 -5.12 -0.98
CA LEU A 40 -4.83 -6.25 -1.45
C LEU A 40 -3.65 -6.54 -0.53
N LEU A 41 -2.99 -5.49 -0.06
CA LEU A 41 -1.89 -5.66 0.88
C LEU A 41 -2.38 -6.23 2.21
N GLN A 42 -3.55 -5.81 2.66
CA GLN A 42 -4.13 -6.37 3.89
C GLN A 42 -4.51 -7.83 3.73
N GLN A 43 -4.77 -8.26 2.51
CA GLN A 43 -5.05 -9.66 2.20
C GLN A 43 -3.77 -10.49 2.06
N GLY A 44 -2.61 -9.86 2.16
CA GLY A 44 -1.34 -10.56 2.07
C GLY A 44 -0.80 -10.72 0.65
N LYS A 45 -1.33 -9.97 -0.30
CA LYS A 45 -0.86 -10.06 -1.69
C LYS A 45 0.51 -9.42 -1.84
N ASP A 46 1.34 -9.99 -2.72
CA ASP A 46 2.65 -9.43 -2.99
C ASP A 46 2.56 -8.31 -4.05
N ALA A 47 3.69 -7.65 -4.30
CA ALA A 47 3.71 -6.51 -5.22
C ALA A 47 3.25 -6.86 -6.62
N MET A 48 3.68 -8.01 -7.14
CA MET A 48 3.30 -8.42 -8.49
C MET A 48 1.80 -8.70 -8.59
N SER A 49 1.25 -9.34 -7.57
CA SER A 49 -0.19 -9.60 -7.53
C SER A 49 -0.99 -8.32 -7.44
N VAL A 50 -0.48 -7.32 -6.70
CA VAL A 50 -1.13 -6.02 -6.62
C VAL A 50 -1.13 -5.34 -7.99
N VAL A 51 0.01 -5.31 -8.67
CA VAL A 51 0.09 -4.71 -10.01
C VAL A 51 -0.89 -5.39 -10.96
N GLU A 52 -0.90 -6.71 -10.95
CA GLU A 52 -1.79 -7.46 -11.85
C GLU A 52 -3.26 -7.18 -11.58
N ALA A 53 -3.64 -7.12 -10.31
CA ALA A 53 -5.01 -6.83 -9.95
C ALA A 53 -5.42 -5.43 -10.40
N ILE A 54 -4.56 -4.44 -10.19
CA ILE A 54 -4.85 -3.07 -10.59
C ILE A 54 -4.97 -2.97 -12.10
N ARG A 55 -4.04 -3.60 -12.83
CA ARG A 55 -4.09 -3.60 -14.29
C ARG A 55 -5.42 -4.15 -14.79
N ARG A 56 -5.85 -5.26 -14.23
CA ARG A 56 -7.05 -5.96 -14.68
C ARG A 56 -8.32 -5.24 -14.26
N GLU A 57 -8.40 -4.82 -13.01
CA GLU A 57 -9.62 -4.25 -12.46
C GLU A 57 -9.88 -2.84 -12.98
N PHE A 58 -8.84 -2.06 -13.19
CA PHE A 58 -8.98 -0.68 -13.65
C PHE A 58 -8.71 -0.54 -15.14
N ARG A 59 -8.39 -1.65 -15.81
CA ARG A 59 -8.22 -1.71 -17.27
C ARG A 59 -7.17 -0.70 -17.75
N VAL A 60 -6.03 -0.70 -17.09
CA VAL A 60 -4.92 0.15 -17.49
C VAL A 60 -3.77 -0.70 -17.99
N PRO A 61 -2.90 -0.14 -18.86
CA PRO A 61 -1.73 -0.89 -19.34
C PRO A 61 -0.81 -1.25 -18.17
N GLU A 62 -0.04 -2.31 -18.39
CA GLU A 62 0.89 -2.79 -17.36
C GLU A 62 1.85 -1.70 -16.90
N GLU A 63 2.35 -0.90 -17.82
CA GLU A 63 3.29 0.18 -17.50
C GLU A 63 2.68 1.20 -16.54
N ILE A 64 1.42 1.55 -16.79
CA ILE A 64 0.70 2.50 -15.93
C ILE A 64 0.45 1.89 -14.57
N ALA A 65 -0.02 0.63 -14.54
CA ALA A 65 -0.29 -0.05 -13.29
C ALA A 65 0.98 -0.17 -12.44
N THR A 66 2.08 -0.57 -13.08
CA THR A 66 3.36 -0.74 -12.38
C THR A 66 3.81 0.59 -11.77
N LYS A 67 3.73 1.67 -12.55
CA LYS A 67 4.15 2.97 -12.08
C LYS A 67 3.28 3.46 -10.94
N ASP A 68 1.97 3.35 -11.09
CA ASP A 68 1.04 3.83 -10.07
C ASP A 68 1.21 3.07 -8.76
N VAL A 69 1.36 1.75 -8.84
CA VAL A 69 1.55 0.94 -7.65
C VAL A 69 2.88 1.27 -6.98
N ALA A 70 3.95 1.42 -7.78
CA ALA A 70 5.26 1.76 -7.23
C ALA A 70 5.24 3.13 -6.54
N ASP A 71 4.62 4.11 -7.17
CA ASP A 71 4.51 5.46 -6.60
C ASP A 71 3.71 5.42 -5.29
N PHE A 72 2.65 4.65 -5.26
CA PHE A 72 1.83 4.54 -4.05
C PHE A 72 2.60 3.84 -2.93
N PHE A 73 3.39 2.83 -3.26
CA PHE A 73 4.22 2.16 -2.26
C PHE A 73 5.21 3.13 -1.63
N VAL A 74 5.80 4.02 -2.44
CA VAL A 74 6.70 5.04 -1.90
C VAL A 74 5.96 5.93 -0.92
N THR A 75 4.76 6.38 -1.29
CA THR A 75 3.94 7.20 -0.42
C THR A 75 3.63 6.48 0.88
N LEU A 76 3.25 5.21 0.81
CA LEU A 76 2.94 4.44 2.01
C LEU A 76 4.15 4.28 2.92
N ARG A 77 5.35 4.08 2.34
CA ARG A 77 6.56 4.00 3.14
C ARG A 77 6.85 5.32 3.83
N GLU A 78 6.70 6.42 3.11
CA GLU A 78 6.94 7.75 3.68
C GLU A 78 5.99 8.04 4.83
N GLN A 79 4.79 7.49 4.77
CA GLN A 79 3.80 7.68 5.82
C GLN A 79 3.88 6.59 6.89
N HIS A 80 4.88 5.71 6.81
CA HIS A 80 5.08 4.63 7.78
C HIS A 80 3.94 3.63 7.82
N LEU A 81 3.23 3.48 6.71
CA LEU A 81 2.11 2.54 6.62
C LEU A 81 2.50 1.23 5.94
N LEU A 82 3.64 1.19 5.26
CA LEU A 82 4.08 -0.01 4.56
C LEU A 82 5.36 -0.53 5.17
N ASN A 83 5.35 -1.81 5.50
CA ASN A 83 6.52 -2.53 5.99
C ASN A 83 7.01 -3.47 4.92
N ASP A 84 8.33 -3.52 4.74
CA ASP A 84 8.94 -4.46 3.82
C ASP A 84 9.92 -5.30 4.61
N SER A 85 9.51 -6.49 4.99
CA SER A 85 10.31 -7.31 5.89
C SER A 85 11.57 -7.84 5.23
N LEU A 86 11.64 -7.85 3.91
CA LEU A 86 12.88 -8.22 3.25
C LEU A 86 13.97 -7.19 3.50
N VAL A 87 13.58 -5.92 3.53
CA VAL A 87 14.52 -4.85 3.83
C VAL A 87 14.75 -4.74 5.31
N GLY A 88 13.69 -4.88 6.08
CA GLY A 88 13.74 -4.70 7.53
C GLY A 88 14.57 -5.74 8.23
N ASP A 89 14.79 -6.85 7.58
CA ASP A 89 15.57 -7.89 8.17
C ASP A 89 17.00 -7.52 8.35
N ARG A 90 17.36 -6.52 7.82
CA ARG A 90 18.63 -6.12 7.99
C ARG A 90 18.83 -5.17 8.90
N PRO A 91 19.00 -5.23 9.70
CA PRO A 91 18.87 -4.22 10.40
C PRO A 91 19.83 -3.32 10.58
N ILE A 92 19.85 -3.69 9.96
CA ILE A 92 20.31 -3.03 9.98
C ILE A 92 20.77 -2.35 10.22
N ASP A 93 20.81 -2.42 9.95
CA ASP A 93 21.26 -1.66 9.99
C ASP A 93 21.64 -0.98 10.36
N GLY A 94 21.59 -1.24 10.23
CA GLY A 94 22.03 -0.41 10.42
C GLY A 94 22.31 -0.11 10.62
N ALA A 95 22.31 -0.45 10.48
CA ALA A 95 22.68 0.06 10.60
C ALA A 95 23.06 0.22 10.58
N PRO A 96 23.19 0.19 10.46
CA PRO A 96 23.65 0.63 10.34
C PRO A 96 24.14 0.76 10.48
#